data_53746dc35c13c68492f2bc0ebee6e659
#
_entry.id   53746dc35c13c68492f2bc0ebee6e659
#
_cell.length_a   1.000
_cell.length_b   1.000
_cell.length_c   1.000
_cell.angle_alpha   90.00
_cell.angle_beta   90.00
_cell.angle_gamma   90.00
#
_symmetry.space_group_name_H-M   'P 1'
#
loop_
_entity.id
_entity.type
_entity.pdbx_description
1 polymer ?
#
loop_
_entity_poly.entity_id
_entity_poly.type
_entity_poly.pdbx_seq_one_letter_code
_entity_poly.pdbx_strand_id
1 'polypeptide(L)'
;CRMWINSALATLSLDYLERVQYRSVCGGFLRQTGEPFILNLKDERLNRLAAGMVTEANERDLLLAFAIGSTSVSNTITLVRYGMLIGNAVGQHARVRAAKLALMIASESGHDPAGATAYSDSFFPEPDGFEVLANAGLSLIFASSGSIKDALVREAAAKYRAGFYTLPDAVCRGFFGH
;
A
#
# COMPACT_ATOMS: atom_id res chain seq x y z
N CYS A 1 15.11 -23.91 8.39
CA CYS A 1 13.99 -23.29 7.66
C CYS A 1 13.21 -24.38 6.93
N ARG A 2 11.87 -24.35 6.99
CA ARG A 2 11.02 -25.27 6.21
C ARG A 2 10.36 -24.45 5.11
N MET A 3 10.48 -24.87 3.87
CA MET A 3 9.88 -24.21 2.70
C MET A 3 8.78 -25.11 2.11
N TRP A 4 7.60 -24.56 1.94
CA TRP A 4 6.49 -25.23 1.28
C TRP A 4 6.42 -24.71 -0.17
N ILE A 5 6.43 -25.61 -1.13
CA ILE A 5 6.35 -25.28 -2.55
C ILE A 5 5.02 -25.81 -3.06
N ASN A 6 4.21 -24.93 -3.65
CA ASN A 6 3.01 -25.30 -4.39
C ASN A 6 3.16 -24.82 -5.84
N SER A 7 3.43 -25.74 -6.74
CA SER A 7 3.61 -25.45 -8.17
C SER A 7 2.33 -24.93 -8.84
N ALA A 8 1.15 -25.23 -8.28
CA ALA A 8 -0.10 -24.71 -8.81
C ALA A 8 -0.22 -23.18 -8.69
N LEU A 9 0.53 -22.56 -7.76
CA LEU A 9 0.57 -21.09 -7.62
C LEU A 9 1.20 -20.41 -8.84
N ALA A 10 2.06 -21.09 -9.59
CA ALA A 10 2.68 -20.54 -10.80
C ALA A 10 1.69 -20.38 -11.96
N THR A 11 0.56 -21.07 -11.92
CA THR A 11 -0.46 -21.08 -12.96
C THR A 11 -1.82 -20.58 -12.49
N LEU A 12 -1.87 -19.98 -11.29
CA LEU A 12 -3.11 -19.38 -10.78
C LEU A 12 -3.60 -18.28 -11.72
N SER A 13 -4.82 -18.45 -12.21
CA SER A 13 -5.55 -17.35 -12.85
C SER A 13 -6.36 -16.57 -11.79
N LEU A 14 -6.77 -15.35 -12.14
CA LEU A 14 -7.66 -14.53 -11.30
C LEU A 14 -9.01 -15.22 -10.98
N ASP A 15 -9.40 -16.20 -11.78
CA ASP A 15 -10.63 -16.96 -11.60
C ASP A 15 -10.63 -17.85 -10.34
N TYR A 16 -9.44 -18.17 -9.81
CA TYR A 16 -9.27 -18.93 -8.57
C TYR A 16 -9.33 -18.06 -7.30
N LEU A 17 -9.33 -16.74 -7.44
CA LEU A 17 -9.48 -15.87 -6.28
C LEU A 17 -10.94 -15.91 -5.80
N GLU A 18 -11.13 -16.26 -4.54
CA GLU A 18 -12.46 -16.29 -3.95
C GLU A 18 -13.13 -14.92 -4.03
N ARG A 19 -14.24 -14.86 -4.78
CA ARG A 19 -15.04 -13.63 -4.94
C ARG A 19 -15.94 -13.34 -3.74
N VAL A 20 -16.03 -14.27 -2.81
CA VAL A 20 -16.86 -14.16 -1.61
C VAL A 20 -16.08 -14.61 -0.40
N GLN A 21 -16.01 -13.74 0.58
CA GLN A 21 -15.36 -14.01 1.86
C GLN A 21 -16.41 -14.17 2.94
N TYR A 22 -16.17 -15.10 3.85
CA TYR A 22 -16.98 -15.32 5.03
C TYR A 22 -16.14 -15.07 6.28
N ARG A 23 -16.66 -14.29 7.20
CA ARG A 23 -16.06 -14.07 8.51
C ARG A 23 -17.02 -14.60 9.57
N SER A 24 -16.59 -15.56 10.38
CA SER A 24 -17.39 -16.04 11.50
C SER A 24 -17.54 -14.95 12.56
N VAL A 25 -18.77 -14.79 13.04
CA VAL A 25 -19.12 -13.92 14.16
C VAL A 25 -20.01 -14.72 15.11
N CYS A 26 -20.20 -14.20 16.33
CA CYS A 26 -21.07 -14.87 17.29
C CYS A 26 -22.49 -15.02 16.71
N GLY A 27 -22.93 -16.27 16.52
CA GLY A 27 -24.27 -16.59 16.01
C GLY A 27 -24.43 -16.60 14.48
N GLY A 28 -23.32 -16.45 13.69
CA GLY A 28 -23.44 -16.46 12.24
C GLY A 28 -22.16 -16.16 11.47
N PHE A 29 -22.34 -15.66 10.25
CA PHE A 29 -21.25 -15.27 9.37
C PHE A 29 -21.55 -13.92 8.73
N LEU A 30 -20.53 -13.06 8.64
CA LEU A 30 -20.53 -11.94 7.72
C LEU A 30 -20.08 -12.44 6.36
N ARG A 31 -20.86 -12.14 5.33
CA ARG A 31 -20.53 -12.44 3.94
C ARG A 31 -20.17 -11.15 3.24
N GLN A 32 -18.99 -11.09 2.69
CA GLN A 32 -18.50 -9.94 1.92
C GLN A 32 -18.15 -10.39 0.51
N THR A 33 -18.56 -9.63 -0.49
CA THR A 33 -18.04 -9.81 -1.84
C THR A 33 -16.61 -9.26 -1.86
N GLY A 34 -15.62 -10.14 -2.06
CA GLY A 34 -14.26 -9.75 -2.33
C GLY A 34 -14.10 -9.57 -3.83
N GLU A 35 -13.88 -8.37 -4.30
CA GLU A 35 -13.33 -8.19 -5.64
C GLU A 35 -11.82 -8.12 -5.50
N PRO A 36 -11.09 -9.11 -6.03
CA PRO A 36 -9.64 -9.08 -5.97
C PRO A 36 -9.14 -7.94 -6.86
N PHE A 37 -8.77 -6.84 -6.24
CA PHE A 37 -8.09 -5.76 -6.95
C PHE A 37 -6.62 -6.12 -7.12
N ILE A 38 -6.12 -6.03 -8.35
CA ILE A 38 -4.70 -6.13 -8.68
C ILE A 38 -4.25 -4.79 -9.21
N LEU A 39 -3.23 -4.22 -8.55
CA LEU A 39 -2.66 -2.95 -8.97
C LEU A 39 -2.04 -3.08 -10.36
N ASN A 40 -2.63 -2.36 -11.31
CA ASN A 40 -2.13 -2.24 -12.67
C ASN A 40 -1.61 -0.81 -12.90
N LEU A 41 -0.31 -0.67 -13.09
CA LEU A 41 0.29 0.64 -13.34
C LEU A 41 -0.08 1.22 -14.72
N LYS A 42 -0.73 0.45 -15.60
CA LYS A 42 -1.26 0.93 -16.88
C LYS A 42 -2.74 1.34 -16.81
N ASP A 43 -3.35 1.28 -15.61
CA ASP A 43 -4.74 1.71 -15.42
C ASP A 43 -4.85 3.21 -15.73
N GLU A 44 -5.77 3.56 -16.62
CA GLU A 44 -6.02 4.95 -17.05
C GLU A 44 -6.51 5.85 -15.91
N ARG A 45 -7.09 5.25 -14.86
CA ARG A 45 -7.56 5.96 -13.67
C ARG A 45 -6.42 6.27 -12.68
N LEU A 46 -5.23 5.70 -12.88
CA LEU A 46 -4.08 5.94 -12.01
C LEU A 46 -3.59 7.38 -12.19
N ASN A 47 -3.81 8.18 -11.16
CA ASN A 47 -3.30 9.53 -11.11
C ASN A 47 -1.84 9.52 -10.60
N ARG A 48 -0.95 10.18 -11.35
CA ARG A 48 0.48 10.29 -11.06
C ARG A 48 0.84 11.75 -10.81
N LEU A 49 1.10 12.10 -9.57
CA LEU A 49 1.59 13.43 -9.21
C LEU A 49 3.10 13.38 -8.99
N ALA A 50 3.83 14.40 -9.47
CA ALA A 50 5.29 14.51 -9.37
C ALA A 50 6.06 13.29 -9.94
N ALA A 51 5.51 12.67 -11.00
CA ALA A 51 6.05 11.44 -11.60
C ALA A 51 7.49 11.58 -12.12
N GLY A 52 7.96 12.79 -12.41
CA GLY A 52 9.34 13.01 -12.89
C GLY A 52 10.46 12.62 -11.92
N MET A 53 10.12 12.34 -10.66
CA MET A 53 11.05 11.84 -9.63
C MET A 53 10.98 10.31 -9.48
N VAL A 54 10.05 9.65 -10.14
CA VAL A 54 9.79 8.21 -10.00
C VAL A 54 10.52 7.44 -11.10
N THR A 55 11.22 6.39 -10.70
CA THR A 55 11.95 5.49 -11.59
C THR A 55 11.15 4.21 -11.81
N GLU A 56 11.48 3.43 -12.87
CA GLU A 56 10.93 2.09 -13.05
C GLU A 56 11.21 1.15 -11.88
N ALA A 57 12.33 1.35 -11.17
CA ALA A 57 12.64 0.59 -9.96
C ALA A 57 11.62 0.88 -8.85
N ASN A 58 11.25 2.16 -8.65
CA ASN A 58 10.21 2.53 -7.69
C ASN A 58 8.85 1.93 -8.06
N GLU A 59 8.51 1.87 -9.34
CA GLU A 59 7.25 1.25 -9.80
C GLU A 59 7.24 -0.27 -9.57
N ARG A 60 8.37 -0.96 -9.78
CA ARG A 60 8.50 -2.38 -9.43
C ARG A 60 8.40 -2.61 -7.92
N ASP A 61 9.03 -1.74 -7.13
CA ASP A 61 8.95 -1.77 -5.67
C ASP A 61 7.52 -1.52 -5.19
N LEU A 62 6.75 -0.66 -5.87
CA LEU A 62 5.33 -0.45 -5.59
C LEU A 62 4.50 -1.71 -5.78
N LEU A 63 4.72 -2.46 -6.85
CA LEU A 63 3.99 -3.73 -7.09
C LEU A 63 4.27 -4.74 -5.98
N LEU A 64 5.51 -4.83 -5.51
CA LEU A 64 5.87 -5.70 -4.39
C LEU A 64 5.26 -5.19 -3.07
N ALA A 65 5.32 -3.88 -2.81
CA ALA A 65 4.71 -3.27 -1.63
C ALA A 65 3.19 -3.49 -1.60
N PHE A 66 2.53 -3.37 -2.76
CA PHE A 66 1.11 -3.69 -2.93
C PHE A 66 0.83 -5.16 -2.64
N ALA A 67 1.59 -6.09 -3.22
CA ALA A 67 1.37 -7.53 -3.04
C ALA A 67 1.46 -7.96 -1.57
N ILE A 68 2.32 -7.31 -0.78
CA ILE A 68 2.46 -7.56 0.66
C ILE A 68 1.37 -6.83 1.45
N GLY A 69 1.23 -5.52 1.22
CA GLY A 69 0.36 -4.66 2.01
C GLY A 69 -1.13 -4.90 1.80
N SER A 70 -1.54 -5.29 0.58
CA SER A 70 -2.95 -5.56 0.26
C SER A 70 -3.54 -6.77 0.98
N THR A 71 -2.70 -7.66 1.49
CA THR A 71 -3.10 -8.83 2.29
C THR A 71 -3.01 -8.59 3.79
N SER A 72 -2.62 -7.40 4.20
CA SER A 72 -2.41 -7.02 5.60
C SER A 72 -3.66 -6.36 6.20
N VAL A 73 -3.79 -6.44 7.52
CA VAL A 73 -4.89 -5.78 8.25
C VAL A 73 -4.66 -4.27 8.33
N SER A 74 -5.68 -3.48 7.99
CA SER A 74 -5.65 -2.01 8.04
C SER A 74 -5.47 -1.47 9.50
N ASN A 75 -4.89 -0.31 9.70
CA ASN A 75 -4.14 0.53 8.77
C ASN A 75 -2.76 -0.06 8.53
N THR A 76 -2.38 -0.20 7.26
CA THR A 76 -1.09 -0.75 6.88
C THR A 76 -0.28 0.24 6.02
N ILE A 77 1.01 0.35 6.31
CA ILE A 77 2.02 0.98 5.47
C ILE A 77 3.15 -0.01 5.23
N THR A 78 3.42 -0.29 3.95
CA THR A 78 4.48 -1.21 3.52
C THR A 78 5.55 -0.44 2.77
N LEU A 79 6.81 -0.62 3.17
CA LEU A 79 7.99 0.03 2.56
C LEU A 79 8.83 -1.00 1.83
N VAL A 80 9.11 -0.74 0.57
CA VAL A 80 9.97 -1.58 -0.27
C VAL A 80 11.06 -0.72 -0.90
N ARG A 81 12.27 -1.25 -0.97
CA ARG A 81 13.41 -0.62 -1.65
C ARG A 81 14.27 -1.69 -2.31
N TYR A 82 14.59 -1.49 -3.60
CA TYR A 82 15.41 -2.41 -4.40
C TYR A 82 14.90 -3.87 -4.40
N GLY A 83 13.58 -4.06 -4.50
CA GLY A 83 12.97 -5.38 -4.49
C GLY A 83 12.94 -6.06 -3.10
N MET A 84 13.21 -5.34 -2.03
CA MET A 84 13.26 -5.86 -0.67
C MET A 84 12.25 -5.13 0.22
N LEU A 85 11.48 -5.91 0.99
CA LEU A 85 10.65 -5.39 2.08
C LEU A 85 11.56 -4.87 3.19
N ILE A 86 11.50 -3.57 3.49
CA ILE A 86 12.31 -2.95 4.54
C ILE A 86 11.49 -2.55 5.77
N GLY A 87 10.16 -2.41 5.64
CA GLY A 87 9.28 -2.11 6.76
C GLY A 87 7.83 -2.42 6.43
N ASN A 88 7.11 -3.02 7.36
CA ASN A 88 5.68 -3.30 7.23
C ASN A 88 4.97 -3.07 8.56
N ALA A 89 4.20 -2.01 8.65
CA ALA A 89 3.39 -1.70 9.82
C ALA A 89 1.94 -2.08 9.55
N VAL A 90 1.42 -3.04 10.30
CA VAL A 90 0.13 -3.69 10.08
C VAL A 90 -0.81 -3.42 11.25
N GLY A 91 -2.10 -3.22 10.99
CA GLY A 91 -3.14 -3.17 12.02
C GLY A 91 -3.07 -1.96 12.94
N GLN A 92 -2.57 -0.83 12.49
CA GLN A 92 -2.41 0.35 13.33
C GLN A 92 -3.73 1.15 13.45
N HIS A 93 -3.98 1.72 14.63
CA HIS A 93 -5.18 2.52 14.89
C HIS A 93 -5.24 3.83 14.08
N ALA A 94 -4.10 4.36 13.66
CA ALA A 94 -4.02 5.58 12.87
C ALA A 94 -2.97 5.43 11.76
N ARG A 95 -3.25 6.02 10.60
CA ARG A 95 -2.38 5.92 9.43
C ARG A 95 -1.01 6.58 9.66
N VAL A 96 -0.98 7.70 10.35
CA VAL A 96 0.29 8.35 10.74
C VAL A 96 1.12 7.46 11.67
N ARG A 97 0.50 6.64 12.52
CA ARG A 97 1.21 5.66 13.34
C ARG A 97 1.78 4.52 12.50
N ALA A 98 1.01 4.04 11.51
CA ALA A 98 1.51 3.05 10.57
C ALA A 98 2.73 3.58 9.80
N ALA A 99 2.69 4.82 9.32
CA ALA A 99 3.83 5.46 8.66
C ALA A 99 5.09 5.52 9.56
N LYS A 100 4.94 6.01 10.79
CA LYS A 100 6.04 6.09 11.76
C LYS A 100 6.59 4.72 12.12
N LEU A 101 5.73 3.74 12.36
CA LEU A 101 6.13 2.37 12.72
C LEU A 101 6.86 1.68 11.56
N ALA A 102 6.40 1.83 10.31
CA ALA A 102 7.08 1.26 9.15
C ALA A 102 8.49 1.82 8.98
N LEU A 103 8.67 3.13 9.16
CA LEU A 103 9.99 3.77 9.14
C LEU A 103 10.88 3.31 10.30
N MET A 104 10.31 3.15 11.50
CA MET A 104 11.04 2.64 12.67
C MET A 104 11.53 1.22 12.42
N ILE A 105 10.68 0.32 11.92
CA ILE A 105 11.05 -1.06 11.56
C ILE A 105 12.18 -1.08 10.54
N ALA A 106 12.12 -0.24 9.50
CA ALA A 106 13.18 -0.13 8.51
C ALA A 106 14.50 0.28 9.15
N SER A 107 14.50 1.31 10.00
CA SER A 107 15.68 1.82 10.67
C SER A 107 16.28 0.81 11.66
N GLU A 108 15.45 0.15 12.49
CA GLU A 108 15.89 -0.88 13.43
C GLU A 108 16.48 -2.10 12.73
N SER A 109 16.01 -2.38 11.50
CA SER A 109 16.56 -3.44 10.65
C SER A 109 17.81 -3.01 9.87
N GLY A 110 18.32 -1.81 10.10
CA GLY A 110 19.52 -1.28 9.46
C GLY A 110 19.32 -0.77 8.03
N HIS A 111 18.07 -0.49 7.63
CA HIS A 111 17.75 0.03 6.30
C HIS A 111 17.50 1.54 6.34
N ASP A 112 18.03 2.24 5.35
CA ASP A 112 17.72 3.64 5.09
C ASP A 112 16.44 3.71 4.22
N PRO A 113 15.36 4.35 4.69
CA PRO A 113 14.13 4.50 3.93
C PRO A 113 14.21 5.51 2.78
N ALA A 114 15.26 6.33 2.72
CA ALA A 114 15.41 7.32 1.65
C ALA A 114 15.44 6.64 0.27
N GLY A 115 14.63 7.13 -0.66
CA GLY A 115 14.47 6.54 -1.99
C GLY A 115 13.54 5.33 -2.06
N ALA A 116 13.00 4.85 -0.93
CA ALA A 116 12.06 3.74 -0.90
C ALA A 116 10.69 4.10 -1.50
N THR A 117 9.91 3.08 -1.76
CA THR A 117 8.51 3.17 -2.18
C THR A 117 7.60 2.71 -1.05
N ALA A 118 6.52 3.46 -0.81
CA ALA A 118 5.50 3.13 0.16
C ALA A 118 4.17 2.77 -0.51
N TYR A 119 3.53 1.72 -0.02
CA TYR A 119 2.13 1.42 -0.26
C TYR A 119 1.32 1.67 1.01
N SER A 120 0.22 2.42 0.86
CA SER A 120 -0.80 2.58 1.89
C SER A 120 -2.07 1.84 1.47
N ASP A 121 -2.62 1.04 2.38
CA ASP A 121 -3.81 0.22 2.12
C ASP A 121 -5.10 1.03 1.92
N SER A 122 -5.11 2.34 2.23
CA SER A 122 -6.20 3.27 1.98
C SER A 122 -5.67 4.71 1.87
N PHE A 123 -6.59 5.67 1.65
CA PHE A 123 -6.27 7.10 1.57
C PHE A 123 -5.70 7.65 2.89
N PHE A 124 -5.00 8.75 2.80
CA PHE A 124 -4.60 9.53 3.96
C PHE A 124 -5.74 10.45 4.39
N PRO A 125 -6.33 10.28 5.59
CA PRO A 125 -7.40 11.16 6.05
C PRO A 125 -6.89 12.57 6.38
N GLU A 126 -5.60 12.68 6.72
CA GLU A 126 -4.85 13.89 7.01
C GLU A 126 -3.51 13.83 6.28
N PRO A 127 -2.86 14.97 5.97
CA PRO A 127 -1.56 14.99 5.31
C PRO A 127 -0.42 14.47 6.18
N ASP A 128 -0.59 14.40 7.50
CA ASP A 128 0.45 14.06 8.47
C ASP A 128 1.13 12.70 8.22
N GLY A 129 0.36 11.68 7.86
CA GLY A 129 0.89 10.36 7.52
C GLY A 129 1.73 10.38 6.23
N PHE A 130 1.27 11.14 5.23
CA PHE A 130 2.01 11.36 4.00
C PHE A 130 3.29 12.14 4.25
N GLU A 131 3.20 13.25 5.01
CA GLU A 131 4.34 14.10 5.35
C GLU A 131 5.44 13.36 6.10
N VAL A 132 5.07 12.46 7.02
CA VAL A 132 6.03 11.58 7.73
C VAL A 132 6.85 10.75 6.73
N LEU A 133 6.21 10.13 5.74
CA LEU A 133 6.88 9.34 4.72
C LEU A 133 7.73 10.21 3.78
N ALA A 134 7.17 11.32 3.32
CA ALA A 134 7.86 12.24 2.42
C ALA A 134 9.09 12.90 3.07
N ASN A 135 9.00 13.27 4.36
CA ASN A 135 10.14 13.81 5.14
C ASN A 135 11.26 12.77 5.32
N ALA A 136 10.93 11.47 5.34
CA ALA A 136 11.94 10.41 5.37
C ALA A 136 12.60 10.18 4.00
N GLY A 137 12.25 10.98 2.99
CA GLY A 137 12.87 10.95 1.67
C GLY A 137 12.37 9.84 0.75
N LEU A 138 11.15 9.31 0.96
CA LEU A 138 10.59 8.32 0.05
C LEU A 138 10.39 8.90 -1.35
N SER A 139 10.73 8.10 -2.36
CA SER A 139 10.61 8.53 -3.78
C SER A 139 9.20 8.39 -4.32
N LEU A 140 8.46 7.36 -3.90
CA LEU A 140 7.11 7.08 -4.36
C LEU A 140 6.22 6.65 -3.20
N ILE A 141 5.04 7.23 -3.13
CA ILE A 141 4.00 6.85 -2.18
C ILE A 141 2.72 6.55 -2.97
N PHE A 142 2.10 5.42 -2.71
CA PHE A 142 0.78 5.07 -3.25
C PHE A 142 -0.25 5.06 -2.14
N ALA A 143 -1.44 5.57 -2.44
CA ALA A 143 -2.63 5.45 -1.60
C ALA A 143 -3.90 5.45 -2.47
N SER A 144 -5.05 5.06 -1.91
CA SER A 144 -6.30 5.39 -2.58
C SER A 144 -6.61 6.89 -2.48
N SER A 145 -7.53 7.38 -3.31
CA SER A 145 -8.09 8.72 -3.26
C SER A 145 -9.58 8.65 -2.91
N GLY A 146 -10.13 9.72 -2.37
CA GLY A 146 -11.53 9.82 -1.95
C GLY A 146 -11.70 10.42 -0.55
N SER A 147 -10.59 10.85 0.07
CA SER A 147 -10.64 11.65 1.28
C SER A 147 -11.11 13.08 0.99
N ILE A 148 -11.87 13.66 1.93
CA ILE A 148 -12.22 15.09 1.88
C ILE A 148 -10.96 15.97 1.82
N LYS A 149 -9.84 15.48 2.35
CA LYS A 149 -8.56 16.21 2.43
C LYS A 149 -7.53 15.81 1.37
N ASP A 150 -7.95 15.12 0.31
CA ASP A 150 -7.03 14.74 -0.79
C ASP A 150 -6.26 15.94 -1.38
N ALA A 151 -6.90 17.12 -1.43
CA ALA A 151 -6.22 18.33 -1.90
C ALA A 151 -4.98 18.68 -1.05
N LEU A 152 -5.11 18.60 0.29
CA LEU A 152 -4.01 18.89 1.21
C LEU A 152 -2.88 17.85 1.09
N VAL A 153 -3.23 16.57 0.86
CA VAL A 153 -2.22 15.52 0.63
C VAL A 153 -1.46 15.76 -0.67
N ARG A 154 -2.14 16.20 -1.73
CA ARG A 154 -1.52 16.57 -3.01
C ARG A 154 -0.61 17.79 -2.88
N GLU A 155 -1.01 18.80 -2.11
CA GLU A 155 -0.16 19.96 -1.80
C GLU A 155 1.11 19.52 -1.05
N ALA A 156 0.98 18.62 -0.08
CA ALA A 156 2.13 18.03 0.59
C ALA A 156 3.03 17.28 -0.39
N ALA A 157 2.49 16.47 -1.30
CA ALA A 157 3.27 15.76 -2.31
C ALA A 157 4.08 16.71 -3.20
N ALA A 158 3.46 17.80 -3.66
CA ALA A 158 4.15 18.83 -4.43
C ALA A 158 5.25 19.54 -3.62
N LYS A 159 4.98 19.88 -2.36
CA LYS A 159 5.93 20.53 -1.45
C LYS A 159 7.17 19.68 -1.20
N TYR A 160 7.01 18.40 -0.96
CA TYR A 160 8.11 17.47 -0.67
C TYR A 160 8.74 16.86 -1.93
N ARG A 161 8.19 17.13 -3.11
CA ARG A 161 8.64 16.56 -4.39
C ARG A 161 8.66 15.02 -4.38
N ALA A 162 7.79 14.40 -3.59
CA ALA A 162 7.61 12.96 -3.57
C ALA A 162 6.64 12.53 -4.68
N GLY A 163 6.92 11.46 -5.39
CA GLY A 163 5.97 10.84 -6.31
C GLY A 163 4.75 10.37 -5.53
N PHE A 164 3.56 10.72 -6.00
CA PHE A 164 2.32 10.31 -5.36
C PHE A 164 1.38 9.71 -6.40
N TYR A 165 1.15 8.39 -6.29
CA TYR A 165 0.24 7.66 -7.15
C TYR A 165 -1.06 7.37 -6.42
N THR A 166 -2.19 7.63 -7.06
CA THR A 166 -3.49 7.35 -6.46
C THR A 166 -4.46 6.70 -7.43
N LEU A 167 -5.29 5.81 -6.90
CA LEU A 167 -6.49 5.30 -7.55
C LEU A 167 -7.72 5.62 -6.70
N PRO A 168 -8.92 5.80 -7.32
CA PRO A 168 -10.14 5.98 -6.55
C PRO A 168 -10.37 4.83 -5.57
N ASP A 169 -10.73 5.15 -4.32
CA ASP A 169 -10.95 4.17 -3.26
C ASP A 169 -11.98 3.09 -3.67
N ALA A 170 -13.03 3.50 -4.39
CA ALA A 170 -14.04 2.58 -4.92
C ALA A 170 -13.47 1.53 -5.91
N VAL A 171 -12.28 1.78 -6.48
CA VAL A 171 -11.61 0.87 -7.43
C VAL A 171 -10.63 -0.04 -6.74
N CYS A 172 -9.84 0.50 -5.81
CA CYS A 172 -8.72 -0.22 -5.21
C CYS A 172 -8.97 -0.71 -3.78
N ARG A 173 -10.17 -0.53 -3.26
CA ARG A 173 -10.57 -1.04 -1.96
C ARG A 173 -10.92 -2.53 -2.05
N GLY A 174 -9.89 -3.36 -2.14
CA GLY A 174 -10.02 -4.81 -2.08
C GLY A 174 -9.39 -5.35 -0.81
N PHE A 175 -9.91 -4.96 0.37
CA PHE A 175 -9.26 -5.34 1.62
C PHE A 175 -9.69 -6.69 2.12
N PHE A 176 -8.71 -7.55 2.40
CA PHE A 176 -8.86 -8.62 3.35
C PHE A 176 -8.99 -8.01 4.75
N GLY A 177 -10.14 -8.13 5.38
CA GLY A 177 -10.26 -7.81 6.80
C GLY A 177 -10.75 -6.42 7.17
N HIS A 178 -11.37 -5.69 6.26
CA HIS A 178 -12.22 -4.54 6.59
C HIS A 178 -13.65 -4.95 6.82
#